data_5eacd3816ef110cb95e9255fcd44a81f
#
_entry.id   5eacd3816ef110cb95e9255fcd44a81f
#
_cell.length_a   1.000
_cell.length_b   1.000
_cell.length_c   1.000
_cell.angle_alpha   90.00
_cell.angle_beta   90.00
_cell.angle_gamma   90.00
#
_symmetry.space_group_name_H-M   'P 1'
#
loop_
_entity.id
_entity.type
_entity.pdbx_description
1 polymer ?
#
loop_
_entity_poly.entity_id
_entity_poly.type
_entity_poly.pdbx_seq_one_letter_code
_entity_poly.pdbx_strand_id
1 'polypeptide(L)'
;MATLRSLFLAAGLTLAATSHAAETKLSVPMDYGLIRNVLMSQLYTGEGGTARVWKDGKQCSFLDLSNPKIDGEQGQVKIDNNLHARIGMTLGGKCIPAVEWSGVLQTFQKPTLDASGNVLSFPVTQINAFDNNGQALNIGQLQDLINKAVQPKLAELKIDLNESRPEIIKTLASYIDADDSDKLNEVVNSLRFKKVEANDKALQLSIGFNGLKTKKASKTPVAAFSPDELQQWQSAWLGWQLTLEKSLDQPPLDAQSAETKATLQELMQEAGVAFEEGLTQAEIGKNDPVRAFFNQSWDKLGPVLRTASKQLPGAESLRYLTLIAATDVMYEIESIGAPLGLEISANGLRKLARSYISHHPVSNN
;
A
#
# COMPACT_ATOMS: atom_id res chain seq x y z
N MET A 1 49.19 39.53 -53.65
CA MET A 1 49.74 38.40 -52.87
C MET A 1 49.38 38.60 -51.45
N ALA A 2 48.29 38.04 -51.01
CA ALA A 2 47.74 38.20 -49.68
C ALA A 2 47.46 36.83 -49.10
N THR A 3 48.16 36.49 -48.02
CA THR A 3 48.00 35.22 -47.30
C THR A 3 46.90 35.33 -46.24
N LEU A 4 45.87 34.56 -46.43
CA LEU A 4 44.76 34.43 -45.53
C LEU A 4 45.17 33.50 -44.35
N ARG A 5 45.23 34.04 -43.13
CA ARG A 5 45.40 33.26 -41.89
C ARG A 5 44.03 33.00 -41.32
N SER A 6 43.59 31.75 -41.35
CA SER A 6 42.35 31.27 -40.72
C SER A 6 42.54 31.09 -39.23
N LEU A 7 41.79 31.86 -38.44
CA LEU A 7 41.64 31.64 -36.99
C LEU A 7 40.56 30.59 -36.79
N PHE A 8 40.93 29.42 -36.32
CA PHE A 8 39.99 28.43 -35.74
C PHE A 8 39.75 28.83 -34.28
N LEU A 9 38.57 29.39 -34.01
CA LEU A 9 38.04 29.49 -32.65
C LEU A 9 37.40 28.17 -32.27
N ALA A 10 38.09 27.35 -31.45
CA ALA A 10 37.54 26.16 -30.83
C ALA A 10 36.62 26.59 -29.69
N ALA A 11 35.32 26.71 -29.97
CA ALA A 11 34.29 26.86 -28.92
C ALA A 11 34.11 25.47 -28.25
N GLY A 12 34.77 25.30 -27.10
CA GLY A 12 34.56 24.16 -26.21
C GLY A 12 33.17 24.23 -25.60
N LEU A 13 32.21 23.56 -26.21
CA LEU A 13 30.93 23.24 -25.54
C LEU A 13 31.23 22.21 -24.45
N THR A 14 31.43 22.67 -23.23
CA THR A 14 31.30 21.83 -22.03
C THR A 14 29.84 21.49 -21.87
N LEU A 15 29.41 20.36 -22.42
CA LEU A 15 28.19 19.69 -22.04
C LEU A 15 28.35 19.29 -20.56
N ALA A 16 27.85 20.14 -19.67
CA ALA A 16 27.58 19.75 -18.31
C ALA A 16 26.49 18.66 -18.38
N ALA A 17 26.93 17.41 -18.44
CA ALA A 17 26.04 16.28 -18.23
C ALA A 17 25.51 16.41 -16.79
N THR A 18 24.37 17.06 -16.64
CA THR A 18 23.58 16.99 -15.43
C THR A 18 23.13 15.53 -15.30
N SER A 19 23.91 14.74 -14.55
CA SER A 19 23.51 13.39 -14.19
C SER A 19 22.27 13.51 -13.29
N HIS A 20 21.10 13.55 -13.93
CA HIS A 20 19.83 13.38 -13.21
C HIS A 20 19.86 11.97 -12.62
N ALA A 21 19.61 11.84 -11.33
CA ALA A 21 19.33 10.53 -10.76
C ALA A 21 18.20 9.91 -11.58
N ALA A 22 18.39 8.69 -12.06
CA ALA A 22 17.39 8.02 -12.88
C ALA A 22 16.12 7.87 -12.03
N GLU A 23 15.01 8.41 -12.53
CA GLU A 23 13.70 8.23 -11.88
C GLU A 23 13.33 6.75 -12.00
N THR A 24 13.16 6.09 -10.87
CA THR A 24 12.66 4.72 -10.80
C THR A 24 11.14 4.77 -10.73
N LYS A 25 10.47 3.89 -11.48
CA LYS A 25 9.00 3.79 -11.51
C LYS A 25 8.60 2.40 -11.04
N LEU A 26 7.66 2.37 -10.10
CA LEU A 26 7.08 1.16 -9.55
C LEU A 26 5.60 1.10 -9.96
N SER A 27 5.17 -0.03 -10.54
CA SER A 27 3.75 -0.27 -10.86
C SER A 27 3.11 -1.09 -9.75
N VAL A 28 2.05 -0.55 -9.16
CA VAL A 28 1.41 -1.10 -7.96
C VAL A 28 -0.04 -1.40 -8.28
N PRO A 29 -0.45 -2.67 -8.40
CA PRO A 29 -1.86 -3.03 -8.47
C PRO A 29 -2.50 -2.94 -7.08
N MET A 30 -3.46 -2.03 -6.89
CA MET A 30 -4.28 -1.95 -5.68
C MET A 30 -5.59 -2.71 -5.90
N ASP A 31 -5.72 -3.85 -5.25
CA ASP A 31 -6.95 -4.64 -5.25
C ASP A 31 -8.12 -3.84 -4.65
N TYR A 32 -9.32 -4.00 -5.21
CA TYR A 32 -10.51 -3.27 -4.74
C TYR A 32 -10.93 -3.64 -3.32
N GLY A 33 -10.62 -4.85 -2.85
CA GLY A 33 -10.82 -5.24 -1.45
C GLY A 33 -10.01 -4.38 -0.49
N LEU A 34 -8.79 -4.01 -0.89
CA LEU A 34 -7.94 -3.12 -0.11
C LEU A 34 -8.46 -1.69 -0.12
N ILE A 35 -8.90 -1.17 -1.28
CA ILE A 35 -9.54 0.15 -1.37
C ILE A 35 -10.78 0.18 -0.47
N ARG A 36 -11.55 -0.92 -0.44
CA ARG A 36 -12.68 -1.08 0.46
C ARG A 36 -12.28 -0.97 1.94
N ASN A 37 -11.20 -1.62 2.35
CA ASN A 37 -10.72 -1.56 3.74
C ASN A 37 -10.31 -0.13 4.13
N VAL A 38 -9.64 0.59 3.23
CA VAL A 38 -9.31 2.03 3.44
C VAL A 38 -10.58 2.86 3.56
N LEU A 39 -11.54 2.65 2.66
CA LEU A 39 -12.82 3.35 2.67
C LEU A 39 -13.58 3.07 3.98
N MET A 40 -13.63 1.80 4.41
CA MET A 40 -14.25 1.41 5.68
C MET A 40 -13.63 2.13 6.88
N SER A 41 -12.31 2.24 6.94
CA SER A 41 -11.61 2.90 8.05
C SER A 41 -11.76 4.42 8.05
N GLN A 42 -11.92 5.06 6.91
CA GLN A 42 -12.00 6.52 6.81
C GLN A 42 -13.44 7.04 6.89
N LEU A 43 -14.40 6.33 6.31
CA LEU A 43 -15.76 6.84 6.15
C LEU A 43 -16.81 6.03 6.91
N TYR A 44 -16.70 4.70 6.98
CA TYR A 44 -17.72 3.83 7.57
C TYR A 44 -17.43 3.52 9.06
N THR A 45 -17.22 4.57 9.84
CA THR A 45 -16.80 4.48 11.25
C THR A 45 -17.97 4.39 12.23
N GLY A 46 -19.21 4.45 11.76
CA GLY A 46 -20.42 4.35 12.59
C GLY A 46 -20.71 2.90 12.99
N GLU A 47 -21.66 2.74 13.91
CA GLU A 47 -22.11 1.45 14.39
C GLU A 47 -22.57 0.53 13.25
N GLY A 48 -22.15 -0.73 13.28
CA GLY A 48 -22.44 -1.69 12.20
C GLY A 48 -21.74 -1.39 10.87
N GLY A 49 -20.64 -0.61 10.84
CA GLY A 49 -19.94 -0.25 9.62
C GLY A 49 -20.77 0.68 8.72
N THR A 50 -21.41 1.68 9.34
CA THR A 50 -22.21 2.69 8.65
C THR A 50 -21.45 4.00 8.48
N ALA A 51 -21.78 4.74 7.42
CA ALA A 51 -21.33 6.11 7.18
C ALA A 51 -22.52 7.04 7.14
N ARG A 52 -22.68 7.88 8.17
CA ARG A 52 -23.69 8.94 8.14
C ARG A 52 -23.19 10.11 7.32
N VAL A 53 -23.60 10.16 6.05
CA VAL A 53 -23.14 11.17 5.09
C VAL A 53 -23.88 12.48 5.21
N TRP A 54 -25.10 12.45 5.81
CA TRP A 54 -25.87 13.64 6.08
C TRP A 54 -26.84 13.43 7.26
N LYS A 55 -27.10 14.49 8.02
CA LYS A 55 -28.19 14.58 9.02
C LYS A 55 -28.64 16.01 9.17
N ASP A 56 -29.92 16.22 9.49
CA ASP A 56 -30.42 17.54 9.87
C ASP A 56 -30.00 17.91 11.32
N GLY A 57 -30.18 19.19 11.68
CA GLY A 57 -29.81 19.68 13.00
C GLY A 57 -30.60 19.07 14.16
N LYS A 58 -31.76 18.44 13.88
CA LYS A 58 -32.63 17.79 14.86
C LYS A 58 -32.56 16.26 14.81
N GLN A 59 -31.71 15.73 13.93
CA GLN A 59 -31.51 14.29 13.70
C GLN A 59 -32.79 13.52 13.32
N CYS A 60 -33.81 14.22 12.83
CA CYS A 60 -35.06 13.63 12.34
C CYS A 60 -34.91 13.16 10.89
N SER A 61 -34.02 13.79 10.15
CA SER A 61 -33.68 13.42 8.78
C SER A 61 -32.19 13.01 8.71
N PHE A 62 -31.90 11.96 7.95
CA PHE A 62 -30.55 11.48 7.79
C PHE A 62 -30.38 10.67 6.50
N LEU A 63 -29.12 10.43 6.12
CA LEU A 63 -28.73 9.61 5.00
C LEU A 63 -27.49 8.79 5.41
N ASP A 64 -27.70 7.48 5.49
CA ASP A 64 -26.70 6.51 5.92
C ASP A 64 -26.33 5.59 4.75
N LEU A 65 -25.03 5.37 4.59
CA LEU A 65 -24.46 4.36 3.68
C LEU A 65 -23.93 3.19 4.49
N SER A 66 -23.99 2.00 3.92
CA SER A 66 -23.43 0.79 4.51
C SER A 66 -23.03 -0.23 3.45
N ASN A 67 -22.23 -1.22 3.86
CA ASN A 67 -21.84 -2.36 3.04
C ASN A 67 -21.30 -2.00 1.65
N PRO A 68 -20.24 -1.16 1.53
CA PRO A 68 -19.69 -0.79 0.24
C PRO A 68 -19.12 -2.01 -0.49
N LYS A 69 -19.50 -2.18 -1.76
CA LYS A 69 -18.90 -3.10 -2.71
C LYS A 69 -18.17 -2.28 -3.74
N ILE A 70 -16.91 -2.62 -4.02
CA ILE A 70 -16.05 -1.82 -4.91
C ILE A 70 -15.58 -2.70 -6.05
N ASP A 71 -15.76 -2.19 -7.26
CA ASP A 71 -15.35 -2.83 -8.51
C ASP A 71 -14.77 -1.79 -9.47
N GLY A 72 -14.11 -2.23 -10.53
CA GLY A 72 -13.73 -1.38 -11.66
C GLY A 72 -14.68 -1.54 -12.82
N GLU A 73 -15.08 -0.41 -13.40
CA GLU A 73 -15.94 -0.40 -14.58
C GLU A 73 -15.59 0.77 -15.50
N GLN A 74 -15.30 0.50 -16.77
CA GLN A 74 -15.03 1.51 -17.80
C GLN A 74 -13.96 2.56 -17.42
N GLY A 75 -12.89 2.12 -16.74
CA GLY A 75 -11.81 3.02 -16.32
C GLY A 75 -12.14 3.85 -15.08
N GLN A 76 -13.21 3.53 -14.38
CA GLN A 76 -13.65 4.17 -13.14
C GLN A 76 -13.75 3.15 -12.00
N VAL A 77 -13.70 3.63 -10.79
CA VAL A 77 -14.03 2.87 -9.59
C VAL A 77 -15.55 3.00 -9.39
N LYS A 78 -16.22 1.86 -9.37
CA LYS A 78 -17.65 1.76 -9.06
C LYS A 78 -17.81 1.34 -7.60
N ILE A 79 -18.66 2.07 -6.85
CA ILE A 79 -18.98 1.74 -5.48
C ILE A 79 -20.50 1.60 -5.35
N ASP A 80 -20.94 0.40 -5.00
CA ASP A 80 -22.33 0.10 -4.67
C ASP A 80 -22.50 0.08 -3.15
N ASN A 81 -23.40 0.89 -2.62
CA ASN A 81 -23.69 1.00 -1.19
C ASN A 81 -25.15 0.64 -0.91
N ASN A 82 -25.42 0.03 0.22
CA ASN A 82 -26.78 0.10 0.76
C ASN A 82 -27.00 1.52 1.28
N LEU A 83 -28.09 2.14 0.85
CA LEU A 83 -28.52 3.47 1.26
C LEU A 83 -29.78 3.34 2.11
N HIS A 84 -29.76 3.96 3.30
CA HIS A 84 -30.95 4.19 4.12
C HIS A 84 -31.13 5.69 4.33
N ALA A 85 -32.27 6.21 3.93
CA ALA A 85 -32.59 7.62 4.02
C ALA A 85 -33.92 7.82 4.77
N ARG A 86 -33.95 8.82 5.64
CA ARG A 86 -35.18 9.33 6.27
C ARG A 86 -35.22 10.83 6.07
N ILE A 87 -36.38 11.32 5.62
CA ILE A 87 -36.73 12.74 5.59
C ILE A 87 -37.94 12.91 6.49
N GLY A 88 -37.84 13.73 7.52
CA GLY A 88 -38.89 13.94 8.49
C GLY A 88 -38.93 15.38 9.01
N MET A 89 -39.95 15.65 9.83
CA MET A 89 -40.10 16.93 10.52
C MET A 89 -40.23 16.69 12.02
N THR A 90 -39.72 17.60 12.83
CA THR A 90 -39.90 17.56 14.27
C THR A 90 -41.15 18.35 14.66
N LEU A 91 -42.13 17.68 15.26
CA LEU A 91 -43.32 18.29 15.77
C LEU A 91 -43.48 17.92 17.25
N GLY A 92 -43.58 18.91 18.15
CA GLY A 92 -43.74 18.67 19.58
C GLY A 92 -42.59 17.86 20.20
N GLY A 93 -41.35 17.98 19.69
CA GLY A 93 -40.18 17.22 20.14
C GLY A 93 -40.10 15.77 19.62
N LYS A 94 -41.09 15.33 18.83
CA LYS A 94 -41.13 14.01 18.20
C LYS A 94 -40.75 14.10 16.72
N CYS A 95 -40.00 13.15 16.23
CA CYS A 95 -39.69 13.01 14.80
C CYS A 95 -40.84 12.29 14.11
N ILE A 96 -41.41 12.94 13.08
CA ILE A 96 -42.43 12.37 12.19
C ILE A 96 -41.81 12.17 10.84
N PRO A 97 -41.55 10.92 10.41
CA PRO A 97 -40.99 10.66 9.09
C PRO A 97 -42.01 10.94 7.99
N ALA A 98 -41.66 11.74 7.00
CA ALA A 98 -42.45 11.96 5.80
C ALA A 98 -42.05 10.97 4.69
N VAL A 99 -40.77 10.65 4.59
CA VAL A 99 -40.20 9.66 3.66
C VAL A 99 -39.21 8.80 4.41
N GLU A 100 -39.32 7.49 4.29
CA GLU A 100 -38.31 6.54 4.68
C GLU A 100 -38.04 5.60 3.49
N TRP A 101 -36.79 5.49 3.09
CA TRP A 101 -36.41 4.79 1.89
C TRP A 101 -35.13 4.00 2.08
N SER A 102 -35.09 2.81 1.53
CA SER A 102 -33.90 1.95 1.48
C SER A 102 -33.70 1.41 0.07
N GLY A 103 -32.46 1.31 -0.32
CA GLY A 103 -32.10 0.82 -1.65
C GLY A 103 -30.59 0.76 -1.86
N VAL A 104 -30.17 0.81 -3.11
CA VAL A 104 -28.77 0.79 -3.51
C VAL A 104 -28.38 2.12 -4.12
N LEU A 105 -27.28 2.68 -3.63
CA LEU A 105 -26.63 3.83 -4.21
C LEU A 105 -25.37 3.36 -4.94
N GLN A 106 -25.34 3.56 -6.23
CA GLN A 106 -24.21 3.29 -7.10
C GLN A 106 -23.50 4.58 -7.46
N THR A 107 -22.21 4.65 -7.23
CA THR A 107 -21.39 5.81 -7.62
C THR A 107 -20.23 5.39 -8.49
N PHE A 108 -19.92 6.20 -9.50
CA PHE A 108 -18.74 6.06 -10.33
C PHE A 108 -17.78 7.19 -10.01
N GLN A 109 -16.51 6.82 -9.82
CA GLN A 109 -15.46 7.74 -9.41
C GLN A 109 -14.27 7.58 -10.35
N LYS A 110 -13.79 8.69 -10.90
CA LYS A 110 -12.63 8.69 -11.78
C LYS A 110 -11.37 8.98 -10.97
N PRO A 111 -10.46 8.03 -10.80
CA PRO A 111 -9.22 8.28 -10.09
C PRO A 111 -8.42 9.40 -10.77
N THR A 112 -7.96 10.39 -10.02
CA THR A 112 -7.20 11.54 -10.52
C THR A 112 -6.05 11.87 -9.61
N LEU A 113 -4.96 12.36 -10.18
CA LEU A 113 -3.79 12.83 -9.46
C LEU A 113 -3.78 14.36 -9.41
N ASP A 114 -3.33 14.92 -8.31
CA ASP A 114 -3.03 16.35 -8.24
C ASP A 114 -1.79 16.69 -9.08
N ALA A 115 -1.57 17.96 -9.35
CA ALA A 115 -0.45 18.43 -10.18
C ALA A 115 0.93 18.08 -9.60
N SER A 116 1.03 17.90 -8.30
CA SER A 116 2.27 17.52 -7.62
C SER A 116 2.55 16.02 -7.60
N GLY A 117 1.55 15.18 -7.92
CA GLY A 117 1.60 13.74 -7.79
C GLY A 117 1.63 13.26 -6.35
N ASN A 118 1.22 14.09 -5.38
CA ASN A 118 1.18 13.69 -3.97
C ASN A 118 -0.17 13.14 -3.54
N VAL A 119 -1.25 13.58 -4.20
CA VAL A 119 -2.61 13.25 -3.80
C VAL A 119 -3.33 12.50 -4.91
N LEU A 120 -3.81 11.31 -4.59
CA LEU A 120 -4.75 10.55 -5.41
C LEU A 120 -6.15 10.78 -4.85
N SER A 121 -7.05 11.28 -5.69
CA SER A 121 -8.44 11.63 -5.36
C SER A 121 -9.41 10.82 -6.22
N PHE A 122 -10.64 10.72 -5.74
CA PHE A 122 -11.70 9.94 -6.38
C PHE A 122 -12.96 10.81 -6.60
N PRO A 123 -12.91 11.84 -7.46
CA PRO A 123 -14.09 12.65 -7.77
C PRO A 123 -15.23 11.80 -8.35
N VAL A 124 -16.42 12.01 -7.82
CA VAL A 124 -17.65 11.34 -8.28
C VAL A 124 -18.06 11.92 -9.62
N THR A 125 -18.21 11.05 -10.62
CA THR A 125 -18.61 11.41 -11.99
C THR A 125 -20.07 11.12 -12.26
N GLN A 126 -20.63 10.08 -11.59
CA GLN A 126 -22.02 9.68 -11.76
C GLN A 126 -22.56 9.08 -10.47
N ILE A 127 -23.83 9.34 -10.20
CA ILE A 127 -24.58 8.77 -9.07
C ILE A 127 -25.90 8.22 -9.61
N ASN A 128 -26.16 6.95 -9.31
CA ASN A 128 -27.42 6.28 -9.58
C ASN A 128 -28.00 5.75 -8.27
N ALA A 129 -29.30 5.84 -8.08
CA ALA A 129 -29.98 5.24 -6.93
C ALA A 129 -31.08 4.31 -7.43
N PHE A 130 -31.18 3.13 -6.80
CA PHE A 130 -32.13 2.09 -7.16
C PHE A 130 -32.84 1.59 -5.90
N ASP A 131 -34.12 1.28 -6.03
CA ASP A 131 -34.84 0.57 -4.98
C ASP A 131 -34.37 -0.89 -4.84
N ASN A 132 -34.93 -1.61 -3.86
CA ASN A 132 -34.59 -3.01 -3.64
C ASN A 132 -35.02 -3.96 -4.78
N ASN A 133 -35.82 -3.49 -5.74
CA ASN A 133 -36.23 -4.21 -6.95
C ASN A 133 -35.37 -3.86 -8.17
N GLY A 134 -34.37 -2.99 -8.00
CA GLY A 134 -33.50 -2.52 -9.07
C GLY A 134 -34.11 -1.44 -9.96
N GLN A 135 -35.25 -0.84 -9.56
CA GLN A 135 -35.84 0.27 -10.30
C GLN A 135 -35.19 1.59 -9.91
N ALA A 136 -34.94 2.45 -10.88
CA ALA A 136 -34.34 3.76 -10.63
C ALA A 136 -35.19 4.60 -9.66
N LEU A 137 -34.52 5.24 -8.72
CA LEU A 137 -35.16 6.13 -7.76
C LEU A 137 -35.82 7.31 -8.48
N ASN A 138 -37.13 7.51 -8.24
CA ASN A 138 -37.93 8.57 -8.83
C ASN A 138 -38.53 9.51 -7.78
N ILE A 139 -37.77 9.84 -6.72
CA ILE A 139 -38.16 10.77 -5.66
C ILE A 139 -37.25 12.00 -5.77
N GLY A 140 -37.69 13.07 -6.40
CA GLY A 140 -36.86 14.22 -6.74
C GLY A 140 -36.14 14.85 -5.51
N GLN A 141 -36.84 15.02 -4.38
CA GLN A 141 -36.24 15.58 -3.16
C GLN A 141 -35.09 14.71 -2.59
N LEU A 142 -35.26 13.38 -2.68
CA LEU A 142 -34.22 12.46 -2.23
C LEU A 142 -33.02 12.44 -3.19
N GLN A 143 -33.27 12.54 -4.50
CA GLN A 143 -32.22 12.66 -5.51
C GLN A 143 -31.38 13.93 -5.30
N ASP A 144 -32.03 15.07 -5.02
CA ASP A 144 -31.35 16.33 -4.71
C ASP A 144 -30.50 16.22 -3.44
N LEU A 145 -31.02 15.56 -2.40
CA LEU A 145 -30.29 15.33 -1.16
C LEU A 145 -29.06 14.43 -1.38
N ILE A 146 -29.23 13.34 -2.13
CA ILE A 146 -28.11 12.45 -2.49
C ILE A 146 -27.02 13.24 -3.21
N ASN A 147 -27.35 14.02 -4.22
CA ASN A 147 -26.38 14.81 -4.97
C ASN A 147 -25.66 15.85 -4.10
N LYS A 148 -26.39 16.51 -3.18
CA LYS A 148 -25.83 17.55 -2.31
C LYS A 148 -25.01 17.01 -1.14
N ALA A 149 -25.35 15.83 -0.63
CA ALA A 149 -24.75 15.29 0.59
C ALA A 149 -23.71 14.19 0.32
N VAL A 150 -24.00 13.27 -0.61
CA VAL A 150 -23.14 12.10 -0.86
C VAL A 150 -21.93 12.49 -1.69
N GLN A 151 -22.11 13.26 -2.75
CA GLN A 151 -21.03 13.60 -3.66
C GLN A 151 -19.86 14.31 -2.95
N PRO A 152 -20.06 15.36 -2.13
CA PRO A 152 -18.97 15.97 -1.38
C PRO A 152 -18.28 15.01 -0.42
N LYS A 153 -19.09 14.15 0.27
CA LYS A 153 -18.56 13.23 1.27
C LYS A 153 -17.69 12.14 0.67
N LEU A 154 -18.10 11.56 -0.45
CA LEU A 154 -17.28 10.58 -1.16
C LEU A 154 -16.05 11.22 -1.85
N ALA A 155 -16.13 12.50 -2.21
CA ALA A 155 -14.99 13.23 -2.74
C ALA A 155 -13.90 13.54 -1.69
N GLU A 156 -14.19 13.42 -0.39
CA GLU A 156 -13.19 13.50 0.68
C GLU A 156 -12.22 12.31 0.67
N LEU A 157 -12.60 11.19 0.02
CA LEU A 157 -11.72 10.04 -0.12
C LEU A 157 -10.48 10.41 -0.92
N LYS A 158 -9.33 10.32 -0.27
CA LYS A 158 -8.03 10.60 -0.89
C LYS A 158 -6.93 9.73 -0.27
N ILE A 159 -5.88 9.52 -1.05
CA ILE A 159 -4.62 8.97 -0.55
C ILE A 159 -3.58 10.08 -0.69
N ASP A 160 -3.07 10.57 0.43
CA ASP A 160 -2.10 11.67 0.48
C ASP A 160 -0.73 11.15 0.93
N LEU A 161 0.24 11.17 0.02
CA LEU A 161 1.60 10.75 0.33
C LEU A 161 2.26 11.63 1.38
N ASN A 162 1.87 12.93 1.47
CA ASN A 162 2.46 13.81 2.48
C ASN A 162 2.08 13.38 3.90
N GLU A 163 0.85 12.90 4.09
CA GLU A 163 0.38 12.36 5.37
C GLU A 163 1.04 10.99 5.68
N SER A 164 1.36 10.19 4.66
CA SER A 164 1.90 8.84 4.82
C SER A 164 3.43 8.79 5.00
N ARG A 165 4.18 9.77 4.46
CA ARG A 165 5.65 9.78 4.48
C ARG A 165 6.27 9.66 5.88
N PRO A 166 5.83 10.40 6.91
CA PRO A 166 6.43 10.30 8.24
C PRO A 166 6.33 8.88 8.81
N GLU A 167 5.21 8.21 8.58
CA GLU A 167 5.00 6.84 9.04
C GLU A 167 5.86 5.83 8.25
N ILE A 168 5.98 6.01 6.93
CA ILE A 168 6.88 5.21 6.09
C ILE A 168 8.32 5.35 6.58
N ILE A 169 8.79 6.58 6.80
CA ILE A 169 10.15 6.84 7.31
C ILE A 169 10.34 6.17 8.67
N LYS A 170 9.42 6.37 9.61
CA LYS A 170 9.49 5.78 10.94
C LYS A 170 9.55 4.25 10.89
N THR A 171 8.75 3.63 10.04
CA THR A 171 8.72 2.17 9.89
C THR A 171 10.03 1.65 9.29
N LEU A 172 10.53 2.29 8.22
CA LEU A 172 11.75 1.86 7.55
C LEU A 172 13.02 2.17 8.33
N ALA A 173 13.04 3.24 9.13
CA ALA A 173 14.20 3.63 9.94
C ALA A 173 14.64 2.53 10.93
N SER A 174 13.71 1.66 11.38
CA SER A 174 14.04 0.55 12.25
C SER A 174 14.84 -0.58 11.56
N TYR A 175 14.93 -0.55 10.23
CA TYR A 175 15.60 -1.58 9.41
C TYR A 175 16.83 -1.05 8.66
N ILE A 176 17.15 0.23 8.81
CA ILE A 176 18.20 0.92 8.05
C ILE A 176 19.22 1.49 9.03
N ASP A 177 20.50 1.40 8.66
CA ASP A 177 21.59 1.98 9.46
C ASP A 177 21.39 3.49 9.66
N ALA A 178 21.72 4.00 10.83
CA ALA A 178 21.57 5.42 11.18
C ALA A 178 22.27 6.35 10.18
N ASP A 179 23.40 5.92 9.62
CA ASP A 179 24.19 6.66 8.63
C ASP A 179 23.48 6.80 7.27
N ASP A 180 22.47 5.97 7.01
CA ASP A 180 21.67 5.98 5.77
C ASP A 180 20.29 6.67 5.93
N SER A 181 20.01 7.24 7.11
CA SER A 181 18.74 7.92 7.42
C SER A 181 18.44 9.08 6.47
N ASP A 182 19.46 9.88 6.09
CA ASP A 182 19.27 10.98 5.15
C ASP A 182 18.89 10.47 3.75
N LYS A 183 19.46 9.37 3.32
CA LYS A 183 19.13 8.72 2.05
C LYS A 183 17.70 8.18 2.05
N LEU A 184 17.27 7.55 3.16
CA LEU A 184 15.89 7.13 3.33
C LEU A 184 14.93 8.31 3.21
N ASN A 185 15.22 9.41 3.91
CA ASN A 185 14.42 10.63 3.85
C ASN A 185 14.34 11.19 2.42
N GLU A 186 15.47 11.22 1.68
CA GLU A 186 15.52 11.68 0.29
C GLU A 186 14.61 10.82 -0.62
N VAL A 187 14.73 9.49 -0.54
CA VAL A 187 13.91 8.56 -1.32
C VAL A 187 12.43 8.73 -1.00
N VAL A 188 12.06 8.66 0.28
CA VAL A 188 10.64 8.73 0.69
C VAL A 188 10.03 10.09 0.37
N ASN A 189 10.77 11.18 0.55
CA ASN A 189 10.30 12.51 0.19
C ASN A 189 10.17 12.73 -1.33
N SER A 190 10.86 11.95 -2.13
CA SER A 190 10.76 12.00 -3.59
C SER A 190 9.60 11.19 -4.16
N LEU A 191 8.94 10.32 -3.38
CA LEU A 191 7.80 9.52 -3.81
C LEU A 191 6.71 10.39 -4.42
N ARG A 192 6.22 10.02 -5.62
CA ARG A 192 5.13 10.69 -6.33
C ARG A 192 4.30 9.67 -7.08
N PHE A 193 3.00 9.85 -7.06
CA PHE A 193 2.13 9.18 -8.02
C PHE A 193 2.39 9.75 -9.41
N LYS A 194 2.59 8.89 -10.39
CA LYS A 194 2.85 9.26 -11.78
C LYS A 194 1.69 8.96 -12.72
N LYS A 195 0.99 7.88 -12.44
CA LYS A 195 -0.15 7.42 -13.23
C LYS A 195 -1.13 6.66 -12.35
N VAL A 196 -2.40 6.78 -12.67
CA VAL A 196 -3.46 5.98 -12.07
C VAL A 196 -4.44 5.55 -13.15
N GLU A 197 -4.82 4.29 -13.14
CA GLU A 197 -5.81 3.70 -14.06
C GLU A 197 -6.64 2.66 -13.32
N ALA A 198 -7.96 2.75 -13.42
CA ALA A 198 -8.85 1.72 -12.92
C ALA A 198 -9.11 0.69 -14.04
N ASN A 199 -9.07 -0.59 -13.72
CA ASN A 199 -9.54 -1.66 -14.59
C ASN A 199 -10.50 -2.56 -13.80
N ASP A 200 -11.02 -3.61 -14.40
CA ASP A 200 -11.99 -4.53 -13.80
C ASP A 200 -11.47 -5.34 -12.58
N LYS A 201 -10.16 -5.39 -12.38
CA LYS A 201 -9.54 -6.18 -11.29
C LYS A 201 -8.92 -5.34 -10.19
N ALA A 202 -8.35 -4.18 -10.55
CA ALA A 202 -7.55 -3.39 -9.64
C ALA A 202 -7.42 -1.93 -10.10
N LEU A 203 -7.04 -1.07 -9.18
CA LEU A 203 -6.53 0.25 -9.48
C LEU A 203 -5.00 0.15 -9.71
N GLN A 204 -4.55 0.40 -10.93
CA GLN A 204 -3.13 0.40 -11.29
C GLN A 204 -2.52 1.75 -10.95
N LEU A 205 -1.58 1.74 -10.01
CA LEU A 205 -0.80 2.93 -9.66
C LEU A 205 0.63 2.81 -10.21
N SER A 206 1.14 3.90 -10.77
CA SER A 206 2.57 4.05 -11.01
C SER A 206 3.13 5.07 -10.01
N ILE A 207 4.10 4.65 -9.22
CA ILE A 207 4.79 5.50 -8.24
C ILE A 207 6.20 5.74 -8.76
N GLY A 208 6.61 7.00 -8.86
CA GLY A 208 7.98 7.39 -9.17
C GLY A 208 8.71 7.88 -7.95
N PHE A 209 10.02 7.67 -7.89
CA PHE A 209 10.90 8.24 -6.88
C PHE A 209 12.30 8.44 -7.47
N ASN A 210 13.06 9.32 -6.84
CA ASN A 210 14.45 9.54 -7.20
C ASN A 210 15.27 8.38 -6.63
N GLY A 211 15.76 7.51 -7.51
CA GLY A 211 16.72 6.49 -7.13
C GLY A 211 17.98 7.15 -6.59
N LEU A 212 18.51 6.65 -5.50
CA LEU A 212 19.83 7.07 -5.02
C LEU A 212 20.86 6.69 -6.07
N LYS A 213 21.83 7.59 -6.34
CA LYS A 213 22.96 7.24 -7.17
C LYS A 213 23.64 6.02 -6.54
N THR A 214 23.52 4.88 -7.18
CA THR A 214 24.18 3.67 -6.70
C THR A 214 25.68 3.89 -6.72
N LYS A 215 26.27 4.21 -5.56
CA LYS A 215 27.61 3.70 -5.33
C LYS A 215 27.46 2.19 -5.44
N LYS A 216 28.19 1.55 -6.37
CA LYS A 216 28.23 0.08 -6.46
C LYS A 216 28.21 -0.46 -5.03
N ALA A 217 27.19 -1.30 -4.73
CA ALA A 217 27.05 -1.91 -3.43
C ALA A 217 28.42 -2.34 -2.92
N SER A 218 28.77 -1.95 -1.72
CA SER A 218 30.08 -2.29 -1.15
C SER A 218 30.23 -3.81 -1.25
N LYS A 219 31.15 -4.27 -2.07
CA LYS A 219 31.44 -5.71 -2.22
C LYS A 219 32.10 -6.33 -0.99
N THR A 220 32.12 -5.60 0.13
CA THR A 220 32.68 -6.11 1.37
C THR A 220 31.73 -7.16 1.91
N PRO A 221 32.15 -8.44 1.98
CA PRO A 221 31.32 -9.49 2.54
C PRO A 221 30.96 -9.15 4.01
N VAL A 222 29.71 -9.32 4.34
CA VAL A 222 29.26 -9.20 5.74
C VAL A 222 29.58 -10.50 6.44
N ALA A 223 30.25 -10.43 7.59
CA ALA A 223 30.63 -11.61 8.36
C ALA A 223 29.40 -12.49 8.67
N ALA A 224 29.59 -13.81 8.69
CA ALA A 224 28.59 -14.75 9.15
C ALA A 224 28.20 -14.45 10.61
N PHE A 225 27.04 -14.90 11.03
CA PHE A 225 26.57 -14.75 12.41
C PHE A 225 27.43 -15.58 13.35
N SER A 226 27.71 -15.02 14.54
CA SER A 226 28.19 -15.76 15.68
C SER A 226 27.08 -16.67 16.22
N PRO A 227 27.42 -17.68 17.03
CA PRO A 227 26.40 -18.53 17.69
C PRO A 227 25.38 -17.72 18.50
N ASP A 228 25.82 -16.67 19.20
CA ASP A 228 24.95 -15.82 20.01
C ASP A 228 23.98 -14.98 19.14
N GLU A 229 24.47 -14.41 18.04
CA GLU A 229 23.63 -13.70 17.07
C GLU A 229 22.59 -14.64 16.43
N LEU A 230 23.02 -15.88 16.10
CA LEU A 230 22.12 -16.88 15.53
C LEU A 230 21.02 -17.28 16.51
N GLN A 231 21.35 -17.48 17.80
CA GLN A 231 20.35 -17.79 18.81
C GLN A 231 19.32 -16.67 18.99
N GLN A 232 19.75 -15.41 18.96
CA GLN A 232 18.85 -14.26 19.04
C GLN A 232 17.94 -14.20 17.81
N TRP A 233 18.47 -14.43 16.62
CA TRP A 233 17.71 -14.51 15.40
C TRP A 233 16.66 -15.64 15.41
N GLN A 234 17.06 -16.85 15.83
CA GLN A 234 16.14 -17.99 15.92
C GLN A 234 14.99 -17.71 16.87
N SER A 235 15.25 -17.03 18.00
CA SER A 235 14.22 -16.61 18.95
C SER A 235 13.24 -15.61 18.32
N ALA A 236 13.76 -14.63 17.57
CA ALA A 236 12.96 -13.65 16.86
C ALA A 236 12.11 -14.31 15.76
N TRP A 237 12.71 -15.20 14.98
CA TRP A 237 12.04 -15.96 13.92
C TRP A 237 10.87 -16.80 14.45
N LEU A 238 11.09 -17.52 15.54
CA LEU A 238 10.03 -18.28 16.22
C LEU A 238 8.89 -17.37 16.69
N GLY A 239 9.22 -16.20 17.24
CA GLY A 239 8.23 -15.20 17.64
C GLY A 239 7.35 -14.73 16.46
N TRP A 240 7.94 -14.51 15.28
CA TRP A 240 7.21 -14.16 14.07
C TRP A 240 6.33 -15.30 13.57
N GLN A 241 6.83 -16.55 13.56
CA GLN A 241 6.03 -17.73 13.20
C GLN A 241 4.79 -17.85 14.08
N LEU A 242 4.93 -17.76 15.39
CA LEU A 242 3.82 -17.85 16.33
C LEU A 242 2.80 -16.70 16.16
N THR A 243 3.28 -15.49 15.88
CA THR A 243 2.43 -14.33 15.63
C THR A 243 1.61 -14.52 14.35
N LEU A 244 2.26 -15.01 13.29
CA LEU A 244 1.62 -15.28 12.03
C LEU A 244 0.57 -16.39 12.14
N GLU A 245 0.91 -17.49 12.80
CA GLU A 245 -0.04 -18.58 13.07
C GLU A 245 -1.29 -18.10 13.79
N LYS A 246 -1.11 -17.31 14.87
CA LYS A 246 -2.24 -16.71 15.60
C LYS A 246 -3.09 -15.80 14.71
N SER A 247 -2.46 -15.04 13.82
CA SER A 247 -3.19 -14.15 12.89
C SER A 247 -4.01 -14.92 11.88
N LEU A 248 -3.54 -16.10 11.48
CA LEU A 248 -4.22 -16.98 10.54
C LEU A 248 -5.32 -17.85 11.20
N ASP A 249 -5.33 -17.97 12.52
CA ASP A 249 -6.33 -18.74 13.26
C ASP A 249 -7.60 -17.93 13.60
N GLN A 250 -7.66 -16.65 13.25
CA GLN A 250 -8.85 -15.82 13.50
C GLN A 250 -9.93 -16.04 12.44
N PRO A 251 -11.21 -16.27 12.84
CA PRO A 251 -12.31 -16.47 11.90
C PRO A 251 -12.66 -15.21 11.10
N PRO A 252 -13.21 -15.34 9.85
CA PRO A 252 -13.77 -16.54 9.27
C PRO A 252 -12.79 -17.28 8.35
N LEU A 253 -12.53 -18.54 8.66
CA LEU A 253 -11.72 -19.43 7.82
C LEU A 253 -12.64 -20.15 6.82
N ASP A 254 -12.60 -19.74 5.57
CA ASP A 254 -13.12 -20.52 4.45
C ASP A 254 -12.05 -21.50 3.91
N ALA A 255 -12.41 -22.35 2.95
CA ALA A 255 -11.49 -23.33 2.36
C ALA A 255 -10.26 -22.64 1.71
N GLN A 256 -10.43 -21.45 1.15
CA GLN A 256 -9.36 -20.66 0.54
C GLN A 256 -8.38 -20.12 1.60
N SER A 257 -8.87 -19.80 2.78
CA SER A 257 -8.04 -19.40 3.93
C SER A 257 -7.20 -20.56 4.44
N ALA A 258 -7.72 -21.79 4.42
CA ALA A 258 -6.98 -22.99 4.85
C ALA A 258 -5.81 -23.31 3.88
N GLU A 259 -6.02 -23.20 2.58
CA GLU A 259 -4.97 -23.36 1.56
C GLU A 259 -3.90 -22.28 1.69
N THR A 260 -4.31 -21.03 1.87
CA THR A 260 -3.41 -19.89 2.12
C THR A 260 -2.56 -20.12 3.37
N LYS A 261 -3.17 -20.61 4.46
CA LYS A 261 -2.47 -20.93 5.71
C LYS A 261 -1.42 -22.01 5.48
N ALA A 262 -1.78 -23.13 4.82
CA ALA A 262 -0.85 -24.22 4.53
C ALA A 262 0.33 -23.75 3.68
N THR A 263 0.08 -22.98 2.62
CA THR A 263 1.12 -22.40 1.76
C THR A 263 2.04 -21.47 2.55
N LEU A 264 1.49 -20.65 3.43
CA LEU A 264 2.28 -19.73 4.24
C LEU A 264 3.17 -20.47 5.26
N GLN A 265 2.66 -21.54 5.88
CA GLN A 265 3.45 -22.38 6.78
C GLN A 265 4.60 -23.07 6.04
N GLU A 266 4.36 -23.62 4.85
CA GLU A 266 5.40 -24.19 3.98
C GLU A 266 6.48 -23.15 3.65
N LEU A 267 6.07 -21.96 3.20
CA LEU A 267 6.98 -20.87 2.86
C LEU A 267 7.80 -20.38 4.07
N MET A 268 7.20 -20.34 5.25
CA MET A 268 7.92 -19.96 6.48
C MET A 268 8.99 -20.99 6.87
N GLN A 269 8.73 -22.28 6.65
CA GLN A 269 9.73 -23.34 6.89
C GLN A 269 10.87 -23.27 5.88
N GLU A 270 10.56 -23.13 4.59
CA GLU A 270 11.56 -22.97 3.51
C GLU A 270 12.42 -21.70 3.75
N ALA A 271 11.78 -20.59 4.13
CA ALA A 271 12.48 -19.35 4.47
C ALA A 271 13.41 -19.53 5.67
N GLY A 272 12.97 -20.21 6.73
CA GLY A 272 13.79 -20.47 7.92
C GLY A 272 15.09 -21.17 7.57
N VAL A 273 15.02 -22.22 6.73
CA VAL A 273 16.20 -22.98 6.29
C VAL A 273 17.13 -22.09 5.44
N ALA A 274 16.58 -21.41 4.43
CA ALA A 274 17.38 -20.57 3.54
C ALA A 274 18.05 -19.38 4.27
N PHE A 275 17.34 -18.80 5.24
CA PHE A 275 17.84 -17.69 6.03
C PHE A 275 18.93 -18.14 7.02
N GLU A 276 18.74 -19.27 7.72
CA GLU A 276 19.76 -19.82 8.59
C GLU A 276 21.04 -20.16 7.82
N GLU A 277 20.91 -20.78 6.65
CA GLU A 277 22.04 -21.03 5.76
C GLU A 277 22.72 -19.71 5.33
N GLY A 278 21.96 -18.72 4.90
CA GLY A 278 22.49 -17.40 4.53
C GLY A 278 23.17 -16.66 5.65
N LEU A 279 22.72 -16.82 6.90
CA LEU A 279 23.31 -16.20 8.08
C LEU A 279 24.63 -16.87 8.52
N THR A 280 24.72 -18.20 8.41
CA THR A 280 25.79 -19.00 8.98
C THR A 280 26.94 -19.33 8.02
N GLN A 281 26.71 -19.37 6.70
CA GLN A 281 27.78 -19.67 5.74
C GLN A 281 28.90 -18.62 5.77
N ALA A 282 30.13 -19.04 5.96
CA ALA A 282 31.29 -18.13 6.00
C ALA A 282 31.51 -17.42 4.66
N GLU A 283 31.38 -18.16 3.55
CA GLU A 283 31.51 -17.66 2.19
C GLU A 283 30.25 -17.95 1.40
N ILE A 284 29.65 -16.90 0.85
CA ILE A 284 28.50 -17.00 -0.06
C ILE A 284 29.03 -17.17 -1.48
N GLY A 285 28.85 -18.37 -2.02
CA GLY A 285 29.24 -18.70 -3.37
C GLY A 285 28.34 -18.06 -4.42
N LYS A 286 28.36 -18.60 -5.65
CA LYS A 286 27.50 -18.14 -6.75
C LYS A 286 25.99 -18.36 -6.48
N ASN A 287 25.66 -19.33 -5.62
CA ASN A 287 24.31 -19.67 -5.23
C ASN A 287 24.05 -19.13 -3.82
N ASP A 288 23.54 -17.91 -3.74
CA ASP A 288 23.09 -17.29 -2.52
C ASP A 288 21.75 -17.94 -2.08
N PRO A 289 21.68 -18.58 -0.89
CA PRO A 289 20.50 -19.33 -0.46
C PRO A 289 19.28 -18.42 -0.25
N VAL A 290 19.49 -17.19 0.21
CA VAL A 290 18.42 -16.21 0.41
C VAL A 290 17.84 -15.80 -0.95
N ARG A 291 18.70 -15.49 -1.92
CA ARG A 291 18.27 -15.14 -3.28
C ARG A 291 17.58 -16.33 -3.98
N ALA A 292 18.09 -17.54 -3.80
CA ALA A 292 17.49 -18.74 -4.36
C ALA A 292 16.09 -18.98 -3.80
N PHE A 293 15.91 -18.84 -2.49
CA PHE A 293 14.59 -18.95 -1.86
C PHE A 293 13.61 -17.93 -2.44
N PHE A 294 13.95 -16.66 -2.48
CA PHE A 294 13.05 -15.65 -3.04
C PHE A 294 12.70 -15.90 -4.51
N ASN A 295 13.65 -16.31 -5.34
CA ASN A 295 13.39 -16.62 -6.74
C ASN A 295 12.43 -17.80 -6.93
N GLN A 296 12.50 -18.83 -6.06
CA GLN A 296 11.68 -20.04 -6.15
C GLN A 296 10.29 -19.86 -5.53
N SER A 297 10.21 -19.10 -4.44
CA SER A 297 8.99 -18.97 -3.64
C SER A 297 8.13 -17.77 -4.07
N TRP A 298 8.63 -16.91 -4.96
CA TRP A 298 7.99 -15.65 -5.30
C TRP A 298 6.59 -15.78 -5.86
N ASP A 299 6.40 -16.70 -6.80
CA ASP A 299 5.09 -16.95 -7.44
C ASP A 299 4.05 -17.45 -6.44
N LYS A 300 4.49 -18.12 -5.36
CA LYS A 300 3.62 -18.58 -4.27
C LYS A 300 3.39 -17.45 -3.23
N LEU A 301 4.42 -16.68 -2.91
CA LEU A 301 4.41 -15.66 -1.85
C LEU A 301 3.52 -14.46 -2.21
N GLY A 302 3.57 -13.98 -3.43
CA GLY A 302 2.81 -12.81 -3.88
C GLY A 302 1.30 -12.98 -3.69
N PRO A 303 0.65 -14.06 -4.16
CA PRO A 303 -0.77 -14.34 -3.92
C PRO A 303 -1.13 -14.45 -2.43
N VAL A 304 -0.28 -15.09 -1.63
CA VAL A 304 -0.49 -15.27 -0.18
C VAL A 304 -0.47 -13.92 0.54
N LEU A 305 0.52 -13.08 0.25
CA LEU A 305 0.62 -11.73 0.83
C LEU A 305 -0.59 -10.87 0.41
N ARG A 306 -1.04 -10.95 -0.84
CA ARG A 306 -2.25 -10.28 -1.31
C ARG A 306 -3.50 -10.74 -0.56
N THR A 307 -3.63 -12.02 -0.29
CA THR A 307 -4.76 -12.57 0.47
C THR A 307 -4.70 -12.14 1.94
N ALA A 308 -3.55 -12.25 2.58
CA ALA A 308 -3.35 -11.82 3.96
C ALA A 308 -3.63 -10.31 4.16
N SER A 309 -3.26 -9.46 3.20
CA SER A 309 -3.52 -8.02 3.29
C SER A 309 -5.00 -7.65 3.24
N LYS A 310 -5.84 -8.45 2.58
CA LYS A 310 -7.29 -8.24 2.54
C LYS A 310 -7.95 -8.42 3.92
N GLN A 311 -7.30 -9.16 4.82
CA GLN A 311 -7.80 -9.46 6.16
C GLN A 311 -7.33 -8.45 7.22
N LEU A 312 -6.40 -7.55 6.88
CA LEU A 312 -5.86 -6.57 7.82
C LEU A 312 -6.72 -5.30 7.89
N PRO A 313 -6.98 -4.75 9.07
CA PRO A 313 -7.78 -3.54 9.22
C PRO A 313 -7.06 -2.29 8.70
N GLY A 314 -7.80 -1.46 7.96
CA GLY A 314 -7.55 -0.12 7.46
C GLY A 314 -6.11 0.39 7.30
N ALA A 315 -5.56 1.04 8.32
CA ALA A 315 -4.23 1.66 8.27
C ALA A 315 -3.08 0.64 8.14
N GLU A 316 -3.25 -0.56 8.67
CA GLU A 316 -2.27 -1.63 8.53
C GLU A 316 -2.27 -2.20 7.12
N SER A 317 -3.43 -2.29 6.47
CA SER A 317 -3.50 -2.70 5.06
C SER A 317 -2.78 -1.72 4.13
N LEU A 318 -2.74 -0.42 4.44
CA LEU A 318 -1.92 0.57 3.72
C LEU A 318 -0.40 0.36 3.93
N ARG A 319 0.02 -0.04 5.13
CA ARG A 319 1.43 -0.40 5.40
C ARG A 319 1.86 -1.62 4.61
N TYR A 320 0.99 -2.62 4.51
CA TYR A 320 1.23 -3.82 3.69
C TYR A 320 1.12 -3.57 2.20
N LEU A 321 0.37 -2.54 1.76
CA LEU A 321 0.37 -2.14 0.34
C LEU A 321 1.74 -1.83 -0.19
N THR A 322 2.54 -1.09 0.57
CA THR A 322 3.91 -0.78 0.19
C THR A 322 4.73 -2.08 0.06
N LEU A 323 4.51 -3.04 0.96
CA LEU A 323 5.18 -4.33 0.94
C LEU A 323 4.69 -5.22 -0.22
N ILE A 324 3.38 -5.27 -0.49
CA ILE A 324 2.77 -6.08 -1.55
C ILE A 324 3.07 -5.51 -2.94
N ALA A 325 3.04 -4.21 -3.06
CA ALA A 325 3.50 -3.53 -4.25
C ALA A 325 4.98 -3.78 -4.52
N ALA A 326 5.75 -3.80 -3.46
CA ALA A 326 7.13 -4.19 -3.49
C ALA A 326 7.29 -5.65 -3.92
N THR A 327 6.34 -6.55 -3.65
CA THR A 327 6.44 -7.97 -3.97
C THR A 327 6.22 -8.30 -5.44
N ASP A 328 5.46 -7.55 -6.20
CA ASP A 328 5.33 -7.80 -7.65
C ASP A 328 6.59 -7.38 -8.44
N VAL A 329 7.55 -6.75 -7.78
CA VAL A 329 8.71 -6.12 -8.42
C VAL A 329 9.99 -6.34 -7.62
N MET A 330 10.30 -7.59 -7.31
CA MET A 330 11.48 -7.97 -6.51
C MET A 330 12.79 -7.31 -7.00
N TYR A 331 12.98 -7.20 -8.32
CA TYR A 331 14.13 -6.52 -8.91
C TYR A 331 14.09 -5.00 -8.74
N GLU A 332 12.90 -4.42 -8.65
CA GLU A 332 12.74 -2.98 -8.39
C GLU A 332 12.97 -2.64 -6.92
N ILE A 333 12.57 -3.52 -5.98
CA ILE A 333 12.93 -3.39 -4.57
C ILE A 333 14.43 -3.43 -4.38
N GLU A 334 15.11 -4.35 -5.07
CA GLU A 334 16.57 -4.43 -5.01
C GLU A 334 17.21 -3.15 -5.55
N SER A 335 16.67 -2.55 -6.61
CA SER A 335 17.14 -1.27 -7.14
C SER A 335 16.88 -0.08 -6.20
N ILE A 336 15.77 -0.12 -5.44
CA ILE A 336 15.40 0.89 -4.43
C ILE A 336 16.20 0.69 -3.15
N GLY A 337 16.33 -0.55 -2.71
CA GLY A 337 16.87 -0.92 -1.41
C GLY A 337 18.39 -1.08 -1.41
N ALA A 338 19.01 -1.45 -2.52
CA ALA A 338 20.45 -1.66 -2.60
C ALA A 338 21.29 -0.45 -2.15
N PRO A 339 20.92 0.81 -2.48
CA PRO A 339 21.61 1.98 -1.95
C PRO A 339 21.46 2.17 -0.43
N LEU A 340 20.42 1.57 0.17
CA LEU A 340 20.13 1.59 1.60
C LEU A 340 20.65 0.32 2.31
N GLY A 341 21.39 -0.54 1.60
CA GLY A 341 21.88 -1.81 2.13
C GLY A 341 20.85 -2.94 2.16
N LEU A 342 19.66 -2.71 1.60
CA LEU A 342 18.57 -3.69 1.50
C LEU A 342 18.75 -4.51 0.22
N GLU A 343 19.59 -5.54 0.27
CA GLU A 343 19.79 -6.48 -0.82
C GLU A 343 19.04 -7.77 -0.55
N ILE A 344 18.44 -8.38 -1.59
CA ILE A 344 17.92 -9.75 -1.50
C ILE A 344 19.11 -10.71 -1.66
N SER A 345 19.84 -10.86 -0.58
CA SER A 345 21.05 -11.68 -0.49
C SER A 345 21.32 -12.06 0.97
N ALA A 346 22.17 -13.05 1.18
CA ALA A 346 22.65 -13.39 2.51
C ALA A 346 23.36 -12.21 3.20
N ASN A 347 24.09 -11.39 2.45
CA ASN A 347 24.70 -10.18 2.99
C ASN A 347 23.66 -9.14 3.44
N GLY A 348 22.62 -8.92 2.62
CA GLY A 348 21.50 -8.05 2.98
C GLY A 348 20.76 -8.58 4.20
N LEU A 349 20.47 -9.88 4.24
CA LEU A 349 19.84 -10.52 5.39
C LEU A 349 20.66 -10.35 6.68
N ARG A 350 21.98 -10.53 6.63
CA ARG A 350 22.86 -10.36 7.80
C ARG A 350 22.81 -8.94 8.35
N LYS A 351 22.77 -7.93 7.48
CA LYS A 351 22.62 -6.53 7.89
C LYS A 351 21.28 -6.29 8.56
N LEU A 352 20.19 -6.68 7.87
CA LEU A 352 18.83 -6.51 8.40
C LEU A 352 18.62 -7.24 9.72
N ALA A 353 19.10 -8.48 9.83
CA ALA A 353 18.95 -9.28 11.04
C ALA A 353 19.72 -8.68 12.22
N ARG A 354 20.95 -8.16 12.00
CA ARG A 354 21.69 -7.45 13.05
C ARG A 354 21.00 -6.17 13.47
N SER A 355 20.52 -5.39 12.52
CA SER A 355 19.74 -4.18 12.82
C SER A 355 18.51 -4.53 13.64
N TYR A 356 17.75 -5.57 13.25
CA TYR A 356 16.59 -6.01 14.00
C TYR A 356 16.93 -6.44 15.43
N ILE A 357 17.93 -7.30 15.61
CA ILE A 357 18.39 -7.80 16.93
C ILE A 357 18.83 -6.64 17.83
N SER A 358 19.55 -5.65 17.29
CA SER A 358 20.01 -4.50 18.04
C SER A 358 18.89 -3.61 18.57
N HIS A 359 17.76 -3.51 17.84
CA HIS A 359 16.61 -2.72 18.24
C HIS A 359 15.59 -3.51 19.09
N HIS A 360 15.68 -4.85 19.10
CA HIS A 360 14.78 -5.74 19.83
C HIS A 360 15.59 -6.76 20.64
N PRO A 361 16.40 -6.30 21.63
CA PRO A 361 17.19 -7.23 22.43
C PRO A 361 16.24 -8.20 23.14
N VAL A 362 16.49 -9.49 22.96
CA VAL A 362 15.77 -10.54 23.70
C VAL A 362 16.10 -10.35 25.17
N SER A 363 15.11 -9.98 25.98
CA SER A 363 15.26 -9.90 27.43
C SER A 363 15.53 -11.32 27.94
N ASN A 364 16.76 -11.61 28.33
CA ASN A 364 17.09 -12.81 29.06
C ASN A 364 16.46 -12.70 30.46
N ASN A 365 15.26 -13.23 30.61
CA ASN A 365 14.63 -13.55 31.89
C ASN A 365 14.70 -15.05 32.12
#